data_4a358b6a69d349d87ec1931f1e2a319a
#
_entry.id   4a358b6a69d349d87ec1931f1e2a319a
#
_cell.length_a   1.000
_cell.length_b   1.000
_cell.length_c   1.000
_cell.angle_alpha   90.00
_cell.angle_beta   90.00
_cell.angle_gamma   90.00
#
_symmetry.space_group_name_H-M   'P 1'
#
loop_
_entity.id
_entity.type
_entity.pdbx_description
1 polymer ?
#
loop_
_entity_poly.entity_id
_entity_poly.type
_entity_poly.pdbx_seq_one_letter_code
_entity_poly.pdbx_strand_id
1 'polypeptide(L)'
;MTSSEASPSFRLAYVPGVTPTKWVRIWNERLPDIPLNLIAVPAAEAFELLRGGGADAGFVRLPVDRTDLAAIPLYTETTVVVVPKDHLVTAVDEVAAEDLADEIVLHPLDETLAWEHRPGRPANERPATTADAIELVAAGVGLLVVPQSLARLHHRKDLTYRPLTDAPASRVALSWLQEETTDLVEDFIGIVRGRTVNSTRGRAQAPAPAQPKAKRPEAGGARRKPAAGKAAGKPAGKSPRSGSGGAKGARRGKPRRRS
;
A
#
# COMPACT_ATOMS: atom_id res chain seq x y z
N MET A 1 -40.62 -4.02 -20.42
CA MET A 1 -39.73 -3.19 -19.56
C MET A 1 -38.40 -3.89 -19.54
N THR A 2 -37.47 -3.48 -20.40
CA THR A 2 -36.10 -4.02 -20.44
C THR A 2 -35.33 -3.37 -19.30
N SER A 3 -35.09 -4.13 -18.25
CA SER A 3 -34.11 -3.74 -17.23
C SER A 3 -32.75 -3.59 -17.93
N SER A 4 -32.29 -2.37 -18.07
CA SER A 4 -30.92 -2.09 -18.47
C SER A 4 -30.02 -2.64 -17.35
N GLU A 5 -29.46 -3.82 -17.54
CA GLU A 5 -28.37 -4.32 -16.67
C GLU A 5 -27.24 -3.34 -16.83
N ALA A 6 -27.04 -2.52 -15.80
CA ALA A 6 -25.87 -1.63 -15.73
C ALA A 6 -24.64 -2.53 -15.77
N SER A 7 -23.76 -2.29 -16.74
CA SER A 7 -22.48 -3.00 -16.84
C SER A 7 -21.75 -2.92 -15.50
N PRO A 8 -21.15 -4.01 -15.00
CA PRO A 8 -20.46 -4.01 -13.72
C PRO A 8 -19.33 -2.97 -13.74
N SER A 9 -19.24 -2.18 -12.68
CA SER A 9 -18.17 -1.21 -12.47
C SER A 9 -17.68 -1.27 -11.03
N PHE A 10 -16.44 -0.89 -10.77
CA PHE A 10 -15.87 -0.84 -9.44
C PHE A 10 -15.64 0.60 -9.01
N ARG A 11 -16.19 0.98 -7.87
CA ARG A 11 -16.07 2.33 -7.29
C ARG A 11 -15.05 2.32 -6.16
N LEU A 12 -13.96 3.06 -6.33
CA LEU A 12 -12.88 3.15 -5.36
C LEU A 12 -12.79 4.56 -4.79
N ALA A 13 -13.15 4.72 -3.52
CA ALA A 13 -12.96 5.96 -2.79
C ALA A 13 -11.49 6.15 -2.40
N TYR A 14 -11.04 7.39 -2.30
CA TYR A 14 -9.72 7.70 -1.75
C TYR A 14 -9.70 9.07 -1.05
N VAL A 15 -9.02 9.13 0.09
CA VAL A 15 -8.85 10.37 0.86
C VAL A 15 -7.69 11.21 0.35
N PRO A 16 -7.67 12.54 0.62
CA PRO A 16 -6.59 13.45 0.19
C PRO A 16 -5.20 12.92 0.56
N GLY A 17 -4.24 13.10 -0.34
CA GLY A 17 -2.85 12.65 -0.20
C GLY A 17 -2.60 11.20 -0.60
N VAL A 18 -3.61 10.34 -0.63
CA VAL A 18 -3.47 8.95 -1.12
C VAL A 18 -3.48 8.92 -2.64
N THR A 19 -2.54 8.18 -3.24
CA THR A 19 -2.40 8.07 -4.70
C THR A 19 -2.71 6.64 -5.16
N PRO A 20 -3.90 6.35 -5.70
CA PRO A 20 -4.32 5.01 -6.09
C PRO A 20 -3.73 4.52 -7.43
N THR A 21 -3.03 5.35 -8.19
CA THR A 21 -2.60 5.14 -9.58
C THR A 21 -1.95 3.76 -9.83
N LYS A 22 -1.10 3.29 -8.90
CA LYS A 22 -0.44 1.98 -9.02
C LYS A 22 -1.44 0.83 -9.12
N TRP A 23 -2.46 0.82 -8.26
CA TRP A 23 -3.45 -0.26 -8.19
C TRP A 23 -4.48 -0.14 -9.30
N VAL A 24 -4.86 1.10 -9.67
CA VAL A 24 -5.74 1.37 -10.83
C VAL A 24 -5.12 0.85 -12.12
N ARG A 25 -3.83 1.08 -12.33
CA ARG A 25 -3.13 0.53 -13.51
C ARG A 25 -3.20 -1.00 -13.55
N ILE A 26 -2.93 -1.67 -12.41
CA ILE A 26 -2.98 -3.14 -12.34
C ILE A 26 -4.41 -3.65 -12.54
N TRP A 27 -5.41 -2.93 -12.03
CA TRP A 27 -6.82 -3.25 -12.27
C TRP A 27 -7.16 -3.22 -13.75
N ASN A 28 -6.85 -2.13 -14.44
CA ASN A 28 -7.14 -1.96 -15.87
C ASN A 28 -6.40 -3.00 -16.72
N GLU A 29 -5.20 -3.44 -16.32
CA GLU A 29 -4.46 -4.51 -16.98
C GLU A 29 -5.13 -5.89 -16.79
N ARG A 30 -5.76 -6.15 -15.63
CA ARG A 30 -6.34 -7.46 -15.29
C ARG A 30 -7.82 -7.60 -15.64
N LEU A 31 -8.55 -6.52 -15.54
CA LEU A 31 -10.01 -6.45 -15.67
C LEU A 31 -10.39 -5.31 -16.64
N PRO A 32 -9.93 -5.37 -17.92
CA PRO A 32 -10.13 -4.28 -18.88
C PRO A 32 -11.60 -4.00 -19.18
N ASP A 33 -12.46 -5.00 -19.04
CA ASP A 33 -13.89 -4.89 -19.32
C ASP A 33 -14.70 -4.35 -18.13
N ILE A 34 -14.05 -4.12 -16.97
CA ILE A 34 -14.72 -3.61 -15.75
C ILE A 34 -14.13 -2.24 -15.41
N PRO A 35 -14.85 -1.14 -15.72
CA PRO A 35 -14.40 0.21 -15.39
C PRO A 35 -14.17 0.38 -13.89
N LEU A 36 -13.04 1.01 -13.51
CA LEU A 36 -12.78 1.45 -12.16
C LEU A 36 -12.98 2.96 -12.08
N ASN A 37 -13.93 3.38 -11.24
CA ASN A 37 -14.28 4.77 -11.01
C ASN A 37 -13.64 5.25 -9.70
N LEU A 38 -12.84 6.31 -9.77
CA LEU A 38 -12.21 6.94 -8.61
C LEU A 38 -13.12 8.01 -8.03
N ILE A 39 -13.32 7.97 -6.71
CA ILE A 39 -14.12 8.92 -5.95
C ILE A 39 -13.23 9.59 -4.90
N ALA A 40 -12.89 10.86 -5.12
CA ALA A 40 -12.20 11.66 -4.12
C ALA A 40 -13.19 12.03 -3.00
N VAL A 41 -12.82 11.81 -1.74
CA VAL A 41 -13.70 12.04 -0.60
C VAL A 41 -12.90 12.63 0.57
N PRO A 42 -13.44 13.62 1.32
CA PRO A 42 -12.84 14.10 2.56
C PRO A 42 -12.63 12.94 3.55
N ALA A 43 -11.54 12.99 4.34
CA ALA A 43 -11.22 11.91 5.27
C ALA A 43 -12.35 11.65 6.28
N ALA A 44 -13.05 12.69 6.73
CA ALA A 44 -14.17 12.59 7.64
C ALA A 44 -15.41 11.90 7.07
N GLU A 45 -15.61 11.95 5.74
CA GLU A 45 -16.80 11.42 5.04
C GLU A 45 -16.57 10.00 4.48
N ALA A 46 -15.31 9.54 4.45
CA ALA A 46 -14.95 8.30 3.76
C ALA A 46 -15.66 7.06 4.30
N PHE A 47 -15.86 6.98 5.62
CA PHE A 47 -16.52 5.83 6.25
C PHE A 47 -18.02 5.82 6.00
N GLU A 48 -18.67 6.98 6.03
CA GLU A 48 -20.10 7.09 5.72
C GLU A 48 -20.38 6.80 4.24
N LEU A 49 -19.48 7.22 3.34
CA LEU A 49 -19.57 6.87 1.92
C LEU A 49 -19.52 5.35 1.71
N LEU A 50 -18.61 4.64 2.43
CA LEU A 50 -18.52 3.18 2.36
C LEU A 50 -19.77 2.51 2.93
N ARG A 51 -20.24 2.93 4.11
CA ARG A 51 -21.43 2.40 4.76
C ARG A 51 -22.70 2.61 3.95
N GLY A 52 -22.80 3.74 3.28
CA GLY A 52 -23.92 4.07 2.39
C GLY A 52 -23.86 3.43 1.01
N GLY A 53 -22.88 2.52 0.75
CA GLY A 53 -22.73 1.89 -0.56
C GLY A 53 -22.38 2.87 -1.68
N GLY A 54 -21.84 4.06 -1.35
CA GLY A 54 -21.38 5.05 -2.32
C GLY A 54 -20.08 4.66 -3.03
N ALA A 55 -19.31 3.76 -2.40
CA ALA A 55 -18.11 3.14 -2.98
C ALA A 55 -18.00 1.69 -2.52
N ASP A 56 -17.41 0.83 -3.36
CA ASP A 56 -17.25 -0.61 -3.10
C ASP A 56 -16.06 -0.89 -2.20
N ALA A 57 -15.02 -0.04 -2.25
CA ALA A 57 -13.90 -0.01 -1.34
C ALA A 57 -13.29 1.40 -1.28
N GLY A 58 -12.41 1.65 -0.30
CA GLY A 58 -11.77 2.95 -0.16
C GLY A 58 -10.38 2.88 0.46
N PHE A 59 -9.49 3.74 -0.01
CA PHE A 59 -8.25 4.04 0.69
C PHE A 59 -8.52 5.12 1.74
N VAL A 60 -8.43 4.74 3.01
CA VAL A 60 -8.78 5.56 4.18
C VAL A 60 -7.63 5.64 5.16
N ARG A 61 -7.68 6.60 6.10
CA ARG A 61 -6.74 6.65 7.22
C ARG A 61 -7.26 5.90 8.43
N LEU A 62 -6.38 5.18 9.10
CA LEU A 62 -6.67 4.53 10.37
C LEU A 62 -6.74 5.57 11.51
N PRO A 63 -7.54 5.32 12.55
CA PRO A 63 -8.27 4.09 12.84
C PRO A 63 -9.56 3.93 12.02
N VAL A 64 -10.00 2.68 11.83
CA VAL A 64 -11.27 2.30 11.20
C VAL A 64 -12.12 1.62 12.28
N ASP A 65 -13.36 2.04 12.41
CA ASP A 65 -14.36 1.28 13.17
C ASP A 65 -14.63 -0.05 12.45
N ARG A 66 -14.30 -1.15 13.13
CA ARG A 66 -14.37 -2.50 12.59
C ARG A 66 -15.66 -3.24 12.91
N THR A 67 -16.66 -2.55 13.37
CA THR A 67 -17.97 -3.15 13.65
C THR A 67 -18.59 -3.70 12.35
N ASP A 68 -18.48 -2.94 11.28
CA ASP A 68 -19.06 -3.24 9.96
C ASP A 68 -18.04 -3.14 8.81
N LEU A 69 -16.91 -2.48 9.05
CA LEU A 69 -15.87 -2.28 8.03
C LEU A 69 -14.68 -3.23 8.23
N ALA A 70 -14.34 -3.94 7.18
CA ALA A 70 -13.06 -4.63 7.10
C ALA A 70 -11.96 -3.64 6.68
N ALA A 71 -10.71 -3.88 7.12
CA ALA A 71 -9.58 -3.05 6.72
C ALA A 71 -8.27 -3.84 6.62
N ILE A 72 -7.48 -3.53 5.59
CA ILE A 72 -6.13 -4.04 5.40
C ILE A 72 -5.16 -2.85 5.50
N PRO A 73 -4.32 -2.76 6.55
CA PRO A 73 -3.27 -1.75 6.62
C PRO A 73 -2.29 -1.90 5.45
N LEU A 74 -1.91 -0.79 4.82
CA LEU A 74 -1.06 -0.78 3.63
C LEU A 74 0.32 -0.22 3.92
N TYR A 75 0.37 1.00 4.46
CA TYR A 75 1.62 1.69 4.79
C TYR A 75 1.40 2.76 5.85
N THR A 76 2.52 3.18 6.45
CA THR A 76 2.59 4.30 7.37
C THR A 76 3.22 5.49 6.66
N GLU A 77 2.66 6.66 6.81
CA GLU A 77 3.16 7.92 6.29
C GLU A 77 4.10 8.58 7.30
N THR A 78 5.14 9.24 6.82
CA THR A 78 5.96 10.10 7.65
C THR A 78 5.17 11.36 7.99
N THR A 79 5.13 11.74 9.26
CA THR A 79 4.62 13.03 9.70
C THR A 79 5.70 14.10 9.51
N VAL A 80 5.33 15.26 8.99
CA VAL A 80 6.24 16.35 8.71
C VAL A 80 5.70 17.67 9.24
N VAL A 81 6.61 18.58 9.59
CA VAL A 81 6.29 19.98 9.82
C VAL A 81 6.55 20.79 8.55
N VAL A 82 5.55 21.50 8.07
CA VAL A 82 5.62 22.44 6.91
C VAL A 82 5.98 23.83 7.41
N VAL A 83 6.97 24.43 6.78
CA VAL A 83 7.57 25.71 7.19
C VAL A 83 7.92 26.56 5.97
N PRO A 84 8.04 27.88 6.09
CA PRO A 84 8.71 28.73 5.09
C PRO A 84 10.16 28.28 4.86
N LYS A 85 10.70 28.47 3.64
CA LYS A 85 12.06 28.02 3.30
C LYS A 85 13.17 28.70 4.09
N ASP A 86 12.93 29.88 4.60
CA ASP A 86 13.83 30.70 5.41
C ASP A 86 13.67 30.48 6.93
N HIS A 87 12.75 29.59 7.33
CA HIS A 87 12.52 29.28 8.73
C HIS A 87 13.69 28.51 9.37
N LEU A 88 13.98 28.76 10.68
CA LEU A 88 15.09 28.13 11.42
C LEU A 88 15.05 26.61 11.39
N VAL A 89 13.88 26.00 11.43
CA VAL A 89 13.65 24.54 11.33
C VAL A 89 14.29 23.93 10.08
N THR A 90 14.55 24.73 9.04
CA THR A 90 15.19 24.21 7.81
C THR A 90 16.67 23.90 7.97
N ALA A 91 17.31 24.39 9.04
CA ALA A 91 18.72 24.16 9.33
C ALA A 91 19.02 22.72 9.82
N VAL A 92 18.02 21.97 10.22
CA VAL A 92 18.14 20.57 10.67
C VAL A 92 17.47 19.61 9.72
N ASP A 93 17.84 18.32 9.78
CA ASP A 93 17.26 17.29 8.90
C ASP A 93 15.93 16.74 9.44
N GLU A 94 15.74 16.74 10.75
CA GLU A 94 14.52 16.28 11.45
C GLU A 94 14.28 17.13 12.71
N VAL A 95 13.06 17.12 13.22
CA VAL A 95 12.56 17.95 14.32
C VAL A 95 11.78 17.10 15.31
N ALA A 96 11.89 17.37 16.60
CA ALA A 96 11.00 16.81 17.63
C ALA A 96 9.81 17.74 17.90
N ALA A 97 8.71 17.20 18.45
CA ALA A 97 7.55 18.03 18.77
C ALA A 97 7.87 19.11 19.83
N GLU A 98 8.80 18.83 20.75
CA GLU A 98 9.27 19.77 21.75
C GLU A 98 10.03 20.97 21.16
N ASP A 99 10.70 20.79 20.00
CA ASP A 99 11.38 21.90 19.31
C ASP A 99 10.40 22.93 18.74
N LEU A 100 9.10 22.59 18.67
CA LEU A 100 8.04 23.48 18.22
C LEU A 100 7.33 24.19 19.39
N ALA A 101 7.74 24.01 20.63
CA ALA A 101 7.03 24.49 21.82
C ALA A 101 6.76 26.00 21.80
N ASP A 102 7.66 26.79 21.27
CA ASP A 102 7.53 28.25 21.17
C ASP A 102 6.91 28.74 19.85
N GLU A 103 6.66 27.82 18.90
CA GLU A 103 6.09 28.12 17.61
C GLU A 103 4.55 28.14 17.64
N ILE A 104 3.92 28.92 16.78
CA ILE A 104 2.49 28.80 16.50
C ILE A 104 2.29 27.64 15.55
N VAL A 105 1.53 26.63 16.00
CA VAL A 105 1.19 25.46 15.16
C VAL A 105 -0.29 25.51 14.81
N LEU A 106 -0.57 25.45 13.51
CA LEU A 106 -1.91 25.46 12.95
C LEU A 106 -2.52 24.06 13.04
N HIS A 107 -3.77 23.99 13.54
CA HIS A 107 -4.53 22.75 13.66
C HIS A 107 -5.83 22.87 12.87
N PRO A 108 -5.86 22.55 11.57
CA PRO A 108 -7.05 22.68 10.72
C PRO A 108 -8.19 21.77 11.21
N LEU A 109 -9.43 22.10 10.81
CA LEU A 109 -10.60 21.31 11.21
C LEU A 109 -10.62 19.92 10.58
N ASP A 110 -9.98 19.75 9.40
CA ASP A 110 -9.80 18.48 8.68
C ASP A 110 -8.52 17.73 9.09
N GLU A 111 -7.92 18.05 10.26
CA GLU A 111 -6.71 17.42 10.80
C GLU A 111 -6.86 15.89 10.85
N THR A 112 -5.87 15.17 10.31
CA THR A 112 -5.89 13.71 10.21
C THR A 112 -4.99 13.00 11.22
N LEU A 113 -4.22 13.74 12.01
CA LEU A 113 -3.33 13.21 13.05
C LEU A 113 -4.07 13.18 14.39
N ALA A 114 -4.03 12.04 15.06
CA ALA A 114 -4.64 11.86 16.38
C ALA A 114 -3.60 12.21 17.47
N TRP A 115 -3.57 13.47 17.87
CA TRP A 115 -2.67 13.96 18.91
C TRP A 115 -3.19 13.65 20.31
N GLU A 116 -2.35 13.08 21.15
CA GLU A 116 -2.55 13.07 22.59
C GLU A 116 -2.26 14.47 23.18
N HIS A 117 -1.14 15.05 22.77
CA HIS A 117 -0.75 16.42 23.09
C HIS A 117 -0.30 17.10 21.79
N ARG A 118 -0.99 18.19 21.44
CA ARG A 118 -0.64 18.97 20.25
C ARG A 118 0.67 19.73 20.45
N PRO A 119 1.59 19.73 19.46
CA PRO A 119 2.84 20.46 19.57
C PRO A 119 2.60 21.98 19.43
N GLY A 120 3.51 22.76 20.00
CA GLY A 120 3.53 24.20 19.87
C GLY A 120 2.38 24.92 20.56
N ARG A 121 2.27 26.22 20.28
CA ARG A 121 1.16 27.08 20.75
C ARG A 121 0.05 27.09 19.70
N PRO A 122 -1.21 26.92 20.08
CA PRO A 122 -2.30 26.98 19.12
C PRO A 122 -2.47 28.40 18.55
N ALA A 123 -2.85 28.48 17.28
CA ALA A 123 -3.31 29.73 16.71
C ALA A 123 -4.64 30.19 17.34
N ASN A 124 -4.95 31.49 17.24
CA ASN A 124 -6.21 32.05 17.78
C ASN A 124 -7.45 31.42 17.12
N GLU A 125 -7.34 31.10 15.82
CA GLU A 125 -8.41 30.45 15.05
C GLU A 125 -7.86 29.22 14.34
N ARG A 126 -8.73 28.21 14.20
CA ARG A 126 -8.40 27.01 13.45
C ARG A 126 -8.75 27.20 11.97
N PRO A 127 -7.82 26.99 11.04
CA PRO A 127 -8.13 26.97 9.61
C PRO A 127 -9.22 25.93 9.29
N ALA A 128 -10.07 26.21 8.32
CA ALA A 128 -11.14 25.30 7.94
C ALA A 128 -10.57 24.00 7.32
N THR A 129 -9.51 24.14 6.52
CA THR A 129 -8.88 23.01 5.80
C THR A 129 -7.35 23.04 5.92
N THR A 130 -6.76 21.89 5.63
CA THR A 130 -5.30 21.74 5.46
C THR A 130 -4.78 22.68 4.36
N ALA A 131 -5.54 22.90 3.28
CA ALA A 131 -5.18 23.84 2.21
C ALA A 131 -5.11 25.27 2.74
N ASP A 132 -6.11 25.72 3.51
CA ASP A 132 -6.10 27.06 4.13
C ASP A 132 -4.93 27.22 5.12
N ALA A 133 -4.63 26.16 5.89
CA ALA A 133 -3.48 26.16 6.79
C ALA A 133 -2.15 26.35 6.03
N ILE A 134 -1.98 25.69 4.88
CA ILE A 134 -0.80 25.86 4.02
C ILE A 134 -0.65 27.33 3.54
N GLU A 135 -1.74 27.99 3.17
CA GLU A 135 -1.71 29.43 2.80
C GLU A 135 -1.29 30.31 4.00
N LEU A 136 -1.75 29.99 5.21
CA LEU A 136 -1.34 30.70 6.42
C LEU A 136 0.12 30.47 6.78
N VAL A 137 0.66 29.25 6.56
CA VAL A 137 2.11 28.99 6.72
C VAL A 137 2.90 29.85 5.73
N ALA A 138 2.46 29.93 4.49
CA ALA A 138 3.12 30.78 3.47
C ALA A 138 3.05 32.27 3.81
N ALA A 139 2.02 32.71 4.52
CA ALA A 139 1.88 34.07 5.03
C ALA A 139 2.68 34.32 6.34
N GLY A 140 3.39 33.33 6.87
CA GLY A 140 4.19 33.43 8.10
C GLY A 140 3.37 33.50 9.40
N VAL A 141 2.12 33.03 9.38
CA VAL A 141 1.24 33.04 10.56
C VAL A 141 1.63 31.96 11.55
N GLY A 142 2.17 30.80 11.07
CA GLY A 142 2.56 29.68 11.91
C GLY A 142 3.09 28.53 11.08
N LEU A 143 3.26 27.38 11.72
CA LEU A 143 3.72 26.12 11.12
C LEU A 143 2.54 25.14 11.04
N LEU A 144 2.68 24.11 10.20
CA LEU A 144 1.64 23.08 10.06
C LEU A 144 2.26 21.68 10.13
N VAL A 145 1.70 20.82 10.98
CA VAL A 145 2.12 19.40 11.06
C VAL A 145 1.09 18.53 10.39
N VAL A 146 1.53 17.76 9.37
CA VAL A 146 0.66 16.90 8.55
C VAL A 146 1.40 15.65 8.08
N PRO A 147 0.69 14.61 7.62
CA PRO A 147 1.29 13.54 6.82
C PRO A 147 1.99 14.11 5.58
N GLN A 148 3.16 13.56 5.24
CA GLN A 148 3.98 14.05 4.11
C GLN A 148 3.21 14.07 2.78
N SER A 149 2.25 13.17 2.61
CA SER A 149 1.41 13.13 1.41
C SER A 149 0.56 14.39 1.26
N LEU A 150 0.05 14.95 2.36
CA LEU A 150 -0.70 16.21 2.35
C LEU A 150 0.21 17.41 2.10
N ALA A 151 1.42 17.44 2.68
CA ALA A 151 2.41 18.46 2.38
C ALA A 151 2.80 18.46 0.88
N ARG A 152 2.85 17.29 0.25
CA ARG A 152 3.10 17.15 -1.19
C ARG A 152 1.89 17.52 -2.06
N LEU A 153 0.69 17.18 -1.61
CA LEU A 153 -0.56 17.50 -2.30
C LEU A 153 -0.73 19.04 -2.41
N HIS A 154 -0.42 19.77 -1.33
CA HIS A 154 -0.53 21.22 -1.24
C HIS A 154 0.83 21.91 -1.40
N HIS A 155 1.72 21.32 -2.23
CA HIS A 155 3.07 21.84 -2.44
C HIS A 155 3.07 23.29 -2.93
N ARG A 156 3.90 24.13 -2.27
CA ARG A 156 4.20 25.51 -2.69
C ARG A 156 5.71 25.71 -2.85
N LYS A 157 6.10 26.61 -3.75
CA LYS A 157 7.51 26.89 -4.04
C LYS A 157 8.24 27.62 -2.90
N ASP A 158 7.51 28.37 -2.09
CA ASP A 158 7.99 29.16 -0.96
C ASP A 158 8.06 28.35 0.35
N LEU A 159 7.47 27.17 0.37
CA LEU A 159 7.47 26.28 1.52
C LEU A 159 8.39 25.07 1.36
N THR A 160 8.74 24.47 2.49
CA THR A 160 9.44 23.18 2.58
C THR A 160 8.93 22.42 3.79
N TYR A 161 9.43 21.22 4.05
CA TYR A 161 9.05 20.46 5.23
C TYR A 161 10.23 19.67 5.81
N ARG A 162 10.14 19.31 7.09
CA ARG A 162 11.05 18.40 7.79
C ARG A 162 10.27 17.28 8.49
N PRO A 163 10.82 16.07 8.55
CA PRO A 163 10.23 15.00 9.35
C PRO A 163 10.10 15.40 10.82
N LEU A 164 8.98 15.01 11.44
CA LEU A 164 8.74 15.16 12.87
C LEU A 164 8.85 13.77 13.53
N THR A 165 9.78 13.59 14.46
CA THR A 165 10.22 12.26 14.93
C THR A 165 9.26 11.60 15.91
N ASP A 166 8.61 12.36 16.78
CA ASP A 166 7.75 11.90 17.89
C ASP A 166 6.26 12.24 17.68
N ALA A 167 5.88 12.42 16.42
CA ALA A 167 4.50 12.69 16.02
C ALA A 167 3.67 11.40 15.88
N PRO A 168 2.34 11.49 16.05
CA PRO A 168 1.45 10.40 15.72
C PRO A 168 1.63 9.93 14.28
N ALA A 169 1.67 8.61 14.09
CA ALA A 169 1.79 8.03 12.76
C ALA A 169 0.45 8.07 12.01
N SER A 170 0.46 8.59 10.78
CA SER A 170 -0.65 8.43 9.84
C SER A 170 -0.50 7.10 9.10
N ARG A 171 -1.51 6.25 9.17
CA ARG A 171 -1.51 4.96 8.48
C ARG A 171 -2.66 4.88 7.50
N VAL A 172 -2.37 4.41 6.29
CA VAL A 172 -3.36 4.21 5.22
C VAL A 172 -3.75 2.73 5.15
N ALA A 173 -5.04 2.49 4.95
CA ALA A 173 -5.62 1.15 4.80
C ALA A 173 -6.54 1.11 3.58
N LEU A 174 -6.72 -0.06 2.99
CA LEU A 174 -7.86 -0.39 2.16
C LEU A 174 -8.99 -0.83 3.07
N SER A 175 -10.19 -0.23 2.95
CA SER A 175 -11.37 -0.56 3.74
C SER A 175 -12.58 -0.79 2.83
N TRP A 176 -13.51 -1.64 3.26
CA TRP A 176 -14.77 -1.96 2.58
C TRP A 176 -15.80 -2.46 3.57
N LEU A 177 -17.07 -2.46 3.19
CA LEU A 177 -18.16 -3.02 4.01
C LEU A 177 -18.03 -4.55 4.06
N GLN A 178 -17.89 -5.12 5.25
CA GLN A 178 -17.55 -6.53 5.44
C GLN A 178 -18.63 -7.47 4.86
N GLU A 179 -19.89 -7.11 5.00
CA GLU A 179 -21.02 -7.89 4.50
C GLU A 179 -21.17 -7.82 2.96
N GLU A 180 -20.58 -6.82 2.32
CA GLU A 180 -20.60 -6.61 0.86
C GLU A 180 -19.28 -6.96 0.19
N THR A 181 -18.57 -7.98 0.69
CA THR A 181 -17.33 -8.47 0.06
C THR A 181 -17.70 -9.22 -1.24
N THR A 182 -17.83 -8.47 -2.34
CA THR A 182 -18.11 -9.00 -3.68
C THR A 182 -16.86 -9.59 -4.34
N ASP A 183 -17.04 -10.34 -5.46
CA ASP A 183 -15.89 -10.87 -6.24
C ASP A 183 -14.95 -9.74 -6.71
N LEU A 184 -15.48 -8.55 -7.06
CA LEU A 184 -14.69 -7.40 -7.48
C LEU A 184 -13.87 -6.82 -6.31
N VAL A 185 -14.44 -6.78 -5.11
CA VAL A 185 -13.71 -6.39 -3.89
C VAL A 185 -12.58 -7.39 -3.61
N GLU A 186 -12.83 -8.71 -3.73
CA GLU A 186 -11.80 -9.75 -3.57
C GLU A 186 -10.69 -9.66 -4.63
N ASP A 187 -11.04 -9.38 -5.88
CA ASP A 187 -10.07 -9.15 -6.95
C ASP A 187 -9.20 -7.92 -6.65
N PHE A 188 -9.80 -6.82 -6.15
CA PHE A 188 -9.05 -5.63 -5.77
C PHE A 188 -8.15 -5.86 -4.55
N ILE A 189 -8.62 -6.60 -3.53
CA ILE A 189 -7.80 -7.05 -2.40
C ILE A 189 -6.61 -7.88 -2.90
N GLY A 190 -6.84 -8.75 -3.88
CA GLY A 190 -5.78 -9.53 -4.52
C GLY A 190 -4.72 -8.65 -5.17
N ILE A 191 -5.12 -7.59 -5.87
CA ILE A 191 -4.24 -6.59 -6.49
C ILE A 191 -3.42 -5.85 -5.43
N VAL A 192 -4.09 -5.37 -4.38
CA VAL A 192 -3.44 -4.63 -3.29
C VAL A 192 -2.40 -5.47 -2.56
N ARG A 193 -2.70 -6.76 -2.34
CA ARG A 193 -1.79 -7.74 -1.73
C ARG A 193 -0.70 -8.27 -2.67
N GLY A 194 -0.67 -7.81 -3.93
CA GLY A 194 0.33 -8.25 -4.92
C GLY A 194 0.17 -9.70 -5.38
N ARG A 195 -1.03 -10.29 -5.27
CA ARG A 195 -1.30 -11.65 -5.78
C ARG A 195 -1.15 -11.66 -7.31
N THR A 196 -0.53 -12.70 -7.84
CA THR A 196 -0.44 -12.90 -9.30
C THR A 196 -1.76 -13.45 -9.84
N VAL A 197 -2.02 -13.27 -11.15
CA VAL A 197 -3.24 -13.75 -11.85
C VAL A 197 -3.50 -15.25 -11.65
N ASN A 198 -2.42 -16.04 -11.45
CA ASN A 198 -2.49 -17.50 -11.27
C ASN A 198 -2.70 -17.94 -9.79
N SER A 199 -2.93 -16.99 -8.87
CA SER A 199 -3.17 -17.33 -7.46
C SER A 199 -4.65 -17.69 -7.25
N THR A 200 -4.95 -18.98 -7.23
CA THR A 200 -6.31 -19.55 -7.02
C THR A 200 -6.84 -19.44 -5.59
N ARG A 201 -6.15 -18.74 -4.69
CA ARG A 201 -6.63 -18.51 -3.32
C ARG A 201 -7.64 -17.35 -3.30
N GLY A 202 -8.92 -17.67 -3.44
CA GLY A 202 -10.02 -16.71 -3.33
C GLY A 202 -11.16 -16.92 -4.33
N ARG A 203 -10.96 -17.63 -5.45
CA ARG A 203 -12.06 -18.05 -6.32
C ARG A 203 -12.57 -19.41 -5.87
N ALA A 204 -13.82 -19.51 -5.46
CA ALA A 204 -14.53 -20.77 -5.44
C ALA A 204 -14.46 -21.34 -6.86
N GLN A 205 -13.76 -22.45 -7.02
CA GLN A 205 -13.58 -23.11 -8.31
C GLN A 205 -14.98 -23.52 -8.80
N ALA A 206 -15.46 -22.87 -9.88
CA ALA A 206 -16.66 -23.37 -10.58
C ALA A 206 -16.40 -24.83 -10.94
N PRO A 207 -17.40 -25.75 -10.74
CA PRO A 207 -17.21 -27.15 -11.08
C PRO A 207 -16.88 -27.27 -12.56
N ALA A 208 -15.73 -27.87 -12.87
CA ALA A 208 -15.33 -28.13 -14.24
C ALA A 208 -16.42 -28.97 -14.93
N PRO A 209 -16.84 -28.64 -16.17
CA PRO A 209 -17.77 -29.46 -16.91
C PRO A 209 -17.21 -30.87 -17.07
N ALA A 210 -18.00 -31.85 -16.63
CA ALA A 210 -17.63 -33.25 -16.71
C ALA A 210 -17.37 -33.66 -18.16
N GLN A 211 -16.11 -33.95 -18.51
CA GLN A 211 -15.77 -34.55 -19.79
C GLN A 211 -16.37 -35.97 -19.85
N PRO A 212 -17.06 -36.34 -20.93
CA PRO A 212 -17.56 -37.71 -21.07
C PRO A 212 -16.41 -38.68 -21.21
N LYS A 213 -16.35 -39.67 -20.31
CA LYS A 213 -15.41 -40.79 -20.39
C LYS A 213 -15.62 -41.55 -21.71
N ALA A 214 -14.67 -41.45 -22.61
CA ALA A 214 -14.60 -42.30 -23.82
C ALA A 214 -14.43 -43.73 -23.39
N LYS A 215 -15.34 -44.61 -23.82
CA LYS A 215 -15.31 -46.04 -23.68
C LYS A 215 -14.09 -46.61 -24.43
N ARG A 216 -13.26 -47.35 -23.74
CA ARG A 216 -12.16 -48.13 -24.29
C ARG A 216 -12.71 -49.44 -24.88
N PRO A 217 -12.38 -49.83 -26.14
CA PRO A 217 -12.78 -51.13 -26.64
C PRO A 217 -11.88 -52.24 -26.07
N GLU A 218 -12.51 -53.32 -25.63
CA GLU A 218 -11.85 -54.57 -25.33
C GLU A 218 -11.42 -55.27 -26.63
N ALA A 219 -10.19 -55.71 -26.69
CA ALA A 219 -9.80 -56.81 -27.60
C ALA A 219 -8.77 -57.70 -26.91
N GLY A 220 -9.13 -58.93 -26.87
CA GLY A 220 -8.51 -60.00 -26.15
C GLY A 220 -7.29 -60.64 -26.84
N GLY A 221 -6.70 -61.49 -26.09
CA GLY A 221 -6.07 -62.71 -26.62
C GLY A 221 -4.59 -62.86 -26.47
N ALA A 222 -4.24 -63.84 -25.63
CA ALA A 222 -3.22 -64.89 -25.77
C ALA A 222 -1.75 -64.64 -25.32
N ARG A 223 -1.47 -65.21 -24.17
CA ARG A 223 -0.39 -66.21 -23.87
C ARG A 223 0.97 -66.08 -24.60
N ARG A 224 2.02 -65.90 -23.80
CA ARG A 224 3.11 -66.88 -23.57
C ARG A 224 4.25 -66.27 -22.71
N LYS A 225 4.54 -66.95 -21.59
CA LYS A 225 5.84 -66.99 -20.88
C LYS A 225 6.67 -68.14 -21.55
N PRO A 226 8.00 -68.30 -21.37
CA PRO A 226 8.75 -68.08 -20.13
C PRO A 226 10.25 -67.64 -20.29
N ALA A 227 10.83 -67.44 -19.10
CA ALA A 227 12.17 -67.83 -18.62
C ALA A 227 13.39 -66.92 -18.91
N ALA A 228 13.92 -66.38 -17.84
CA ALA A 228 15.13 -66.70 -17.09
C ALA A 228 16.47 -66.13 -17.57
N GLY A 229 17.20 -65.56 -16.65
CA GLY A 229 18.63 -65.24 -16.75
C GLY A 229 19.01 -64.04 -15.88
N LYS A 230 19.26 -64.26 -14.68
CA LYS A 230 20.44 -64.14 -13.79
C LYS A 230 21.60 -63.29 -14.30
N ALA A 231 22.04 -62.31 -13.57
CA ALA A 231 23.19 -62.17 -12.64
C ALA A 231 23.66 -60.71 -12.64
N ALA A 232 23.68 -60.07 -11.50
CA ALA A 232 24.78 -59.87 -10.57
C ALA A 232 25.87 -58.84 -11.03
N GLY A 233 26.08 -57.86 -10.19
CA GLY A 233 27.32 -57.08 -10.23
C GLY A 233 27.19 -55.66 -9.59
N LYS A 234 27.27 -55.59 -8.27
CA LYS A 234 27.85 -54.44 -7.57
C LYS A 234 29.36 -54.63 -7.51
N PRO A 235 30.24 -53.63 -7.38
CA PRO A 235 30.39 -52.83 -6.19
C PRO A 235 30.91 -51.37 -6.39
N ALA A 236 30.61 -50.54 -5.41
CA ALA A 236 31.38 -49.68 -4.53
C ALA A 236 32.74 -49.10 -4.97
N GLY A 237 32.92 -47.81 -4.65
CA GLY A 237 34.23 -47.17 -4.56
C GLY A 237 34.16 -45.64 -4.45
N LYS A 238 34.06 -45.12 -3.26
CA LYS A 238 34.98 -44.27 -2.50
C LYS A 238 35.42 -42.93 -3.11
N SER A 239 35.07 -41.89 -2.37
CA SER A 239 35.80 -40.57 -2.26
C SER A 239 37.28 -40.84 -1.86
N PRO A 240 38.21 -39.86 -2.08
CA PRO A 240 38.36 -38.79 -1.14
C PRO A 240 39.04 -37.47 -1.66
N ARG A 241 38.76 -36.40 -0.94
CA ARG A 241 39.66 -35.39 -0.31
C ARG A 241 40.67 -34.54 -1.09
N SER A 242 40.64 -33.27 -0.68
CA SER A 242 41.75 -32.33 -0.38
C SER A 242 42.38 -31.63 -1.59
N GLY A 243 42.73 -30.40 -1.51
CA GLY A 243 43.24 -29.44 -0.55
C GLY A 243 43.49 -28.11 -1.25
N SER A 244 43.34 -27.08 -0.51
CA SER A 244 44.31 -26.16 0.02
C SER A 244 45.03 -25.19 -0.95
N GLY A 245 45.00 -23.97 -0.52
CA GLY A 245 46.15 -23.02 -0.60
C GLY A 245 45.92 -21.85 -1.54
N GLY A 246 45.91 -20.67 -1.10
CA GLY A 246 46.84 -19.72 -0.58
C GLY A 246 46.62 -18.42 -1.30
N ALA A 247 46.35 -17.40 -0.64
CA ALA A 247 47.14 -16.37 0.01
C ALA A 247 47.62 -15.22 -0.91
N LYS A 248 47.31 -14.00 -0.43
CA LYS A 248 48.10 -12.77 -0.45
C LYS A 248 48.11 -11.87 -1.68
N GLY A 249 47.77 -10.62 -1.42
CA GLY A 249 48.16 -9.48 -2.26
C GLY A 249 47.52 -8.15 -1.80
N ALA A 250 48.02 -7.60 -0.71
CA ALA A 250 47.77 -6.22 -0.29
C ALA A 250 48.53 -5.21 -1.14
N ARG A 251 47.97 -4.02 -1.37
CA ARG A 251 48.63 -2.70 -1.55
C ARG A 251 47.52 -1.65 -1.65
N ARG A 252 47.28 -0.83 -0.64
CA ARG A 252 47.91 0.42 -0.20
C ARG A 252 48.10 1.42 -1.35
N GLY A 253 47.41 2.55 -1.24
CA GLY A 253 47.68 3.77 -1.99
C GLY A 253 46.72 4.90 -1.58
N LYS A 254 47.14 5.67 -0.58
CA LYS A 254 46.63 6.99 -0.16
C LYS A 254 47.46 8.07 -0.89
N PRO A 255 47.24 9.35 -0.67
CA PRO A 255 46.30 10.36 -1.21
C PRO A 255 47.01 11.54 -1.89
N ARG A 256 46.33 12.49 -2.53
CA ARG A 256 46.78 13.89 -2.75
C ARG A 256 45.57 14.79 -3.03
N ARG A 257 45.35 15.67 -2.26
CA ARG A 257 45.37 17.11 -1.95
C ARG A 257 45.75 18.05 -3.10
N ARG A 258 45.02 19.21 -3.09
CA ARG A 258 45.27 20.56 -3.70
C ARG A 258 44.61 20.71 -5.09
N SER A 259 43.86 21.78 -5.33
CA SER A 259 43.84 23.18 -4.89
C SER A 259 42.43 23.67 -4.79
#